data_61994e95f2d234dc7d807da7ea833801
#
_entry.id   61994e95f2d234dc7d807da7ea833801
#
_cell.length_a   1.000
_cell.length_b   1.000
_cell.length_c   1.000
_cell.angle_alpha   90.00
_cell.angle_beta   90.00
_cell.angle_gamma   90.00
#
_symmetry.space_group_name_H-M   'P 1'
#
loop_
_entity.id
_entity.type
_entity.pdbx_description
1 polymer ?
#
loop_
_entity_poly.entity_id
_entity_poly.type
_entity_poly.pdbx_seq_one_letter_code
_entity_poly.pdbx_strand_id
1 'polypeptide(L)'
;MKIAIISVSKKGYELSLLLKKHLDKDSTIINTDIYYKDVKNTFKLLFYEYDAIIAIMASGILIRSIAPLIKSKVYDPAILNIDENANFVISTLSGHLGGANKLTSKVANMLNATEVITTATDVNK
;
A
#
# COMPACT_ATOMS: atom_id res chain seq x y z
N MET A 1 -9.63 -1.72 -9.73
CA MET A 1 -8.33 -1.23 -9.22
C MET A 1 -7.31 -2.34 -9.29
N LYS A 2 -6.14 -2.04 -9.77
CA LYS A 2 -5.02 -2.97 -9.90
C LYS A 2 -4.02 -2.70 -8.77
N ILE A 3 -3.73 -3.70 -7.94
CA ILE A 3 -2.92 -3.54 -6.72
C ILE A 3 -1.68 -4.44 -6.77
N ALA A 4 -0.54 -3.90 -6.33
CA ALA A 4 0.67 -4.67 -6.04
C ALA A 4 0.92 -4.66 -4.54
N ILE A 5 1.35 -5.80 -4.00
CA ILE A 5 1.80 -5.92 -2.61
C ILE A 5 3.28 -6.27 -2.63
N ILE A 6 4.10 -5.46 -1.96
CA ILE A 6 5.56 -5.67 -1.91
C ILE A 6 5.96 -5.91 -0.46
N SER A 7 6.73 -6.96 -0.20
CA SER A 7 7.26 -7.28 1.13
C SER A 7 8.75 -7.58 1.08
N VAL A 8 9.43 -7.49 2.23
CA VAL A 8 10.88 -7.68 2.34
C VAL A 8 11.27 -8.81 3.29
N SER A 9 10.38 -9.17 4.22
CA SER A 9 10.62 -10.23 5.20
C SER A 9 9.71 -11.42 4.93
N LYS A 10 10.10 -12.59 5.46
CA LYS A 10 9.26 -13.78 5.37
C LYS A 10 7.88 -13.55 5.99
N LYS A 11 7.86 -12.90 7.15
CA LYS A 11 6.62 -12.59 7.86
C LYS A 11 5.73 -11.64 7.06
N GLY A 12 6.33 -10.63 6.44
CA GLY A 12 5.62 -9.72 5.54
C GLY A 12 5.08 -10.43 4.30
N TYR A 13 5.84 -11.37 3.76
CA TYR A 13 5.38 -12.18 2.64
C TYR A 13 4.14 -13.02 3.00
N GLU A 14 4.17 -13.68 4.17
CA GLU A 14 3.02 -14.44 4.66
C GLU A 14 1.80 -13.54 4.84
N LEU A 15 1.98 -12.35 5.36
CA LEU A 15 0.91 -11.35 5.48
C LEU A 15 0.36 -10.96 4.11
N SER A 16 1.23 -10.83 3.10
CA SER A 16 0.80 -10.48 1.75
C SER A 16 -0.12 -11.55 1.14
N LEU A 17 0.15 -12.82 1.43
CA LEU A 17 -0.71 -13.92 0.97
C LEU A 17 -2.09 -13.86 1.62
N LEU A 18 -2.14 -13.59 2.91
CA LEU A 18 -3.41 -13.42 3.63
C LEU A 18 -4.19 -12.22 3.09
N LEU A 19 -3.53 -11.10 2.93
CA LEU A 19 -4.16 -9.88 2.42
C LEU A 19 -4.72 -10.08 1.00
N LYS A 20 -3.96 -10.76 0.13
CA LYS A 20 -4.43 -11.06 -1.22
C LYS A 20 -5.75 -11.83 -1.22
N LYS A 21 -5.91 -12.79 -0.31
CA LYS A 21 -7.16 -13.55 -0.19
C LYS A 21 -8.36 -12.63 0.09
N HIS A 22 -8.16 -11.63 0.95
CA HIS A 22 -9.22 -10.65 1.25
C HIS A 22 -9.48 -9.73 0.07
N LEU A 23 -8.42 -9.23 -0.57
CA LEU A 23 -8.55 -8.31 -1.71
C LEU A 23 -9.21 -8.99 -2.90
N ASP A 24 -8.92 -10.26 -3.15
CA ASP A 24 -9.50 -11.02 -4.25
C ASP A 24 -11.03 -11.18 -4.13
N LYS A 25 -11.58 -10.99 -2.94
CA LYS A 25 -13.03 -11.05 -2.70
C LYS A 25 -13.73 -9.70 -2.93
N ASP A 26 -12.96 -8.62 -3.11
CA ASP A 26 -13.51 -7.28 -3.33
C ASP A 26 -13.73 -7.07 -4.83
N SER A 27 -14.97 -6.87 -5.23
CA SER A 27 -15.35 -6.72 -6.64
C SER A 27 -14.79 -5.46 -7.30
N THR A 28 -14.33 -4.48 -6.53
CA THR A 28 -13.72 -3.25 -7.06
C THR A 28 -12.25 -3.45 -7.41
N ILE A 29 -11.66 -4.58 -7.01
CA ILE A 29 -10.25 -4.89 -7.23
C ILE A 29 -10.15 -5.91 -8.38
N ILE A 30 -9.55 -5.48 -9.48
CA ILE A 30 -9.43 -6.29 -10.69
C ILE A 30 -8.34 -7.35 -10.54
N ASN A 31 -7.21 -6.96 -9.96
CA ASN A 31 -6.04 -7.81 -9.89
C ASN A 31 -5.17 -7.42 -8.69
N THR A 32 -4.58 -8.42 -8.02
CA THR A 32 -3.64 -8.23 -6.92
C THR A 32 -2.42 -9.11 -7.17
N ASP A 33 -1.27 -8.48 -7.37
CA ASP A 33 0.01 -9.17 -7.60
C ASP A 33 0.92 -9.03 -6.39
N ILE A 34 1.68 -10.10 -6.09
CA ILE A 34 2.57 -10.15 -4.93
C ILE A 34 4.02 -10.15 -5.41
N TYR A 35 4.83 -9.30 -4.80
CA TYR A 35 6.27 -9.18 -5.03
C TYR A 35 7.01 -9.32 -3.72
N TYR A 36 8.18 -9.96 -3.76
CA TYR A 36 8.96 -10.25 -2.57
C TYR A 36 10.42 -9.87 -2.78
N LYS A 37 10.98 -9.08 -1.86
CA LYS A 37 12.38 -8.59 -1.91
C LYS A 37 12.65 -7.66 -3.10
N ASP A 38 13.93 -7.34 -3.33
CA ASP A 38 14.39 -6.47 -4.41
C ASP A 38 13.57 -5.16 -4.53
N VAL A 39 13.39 -4.50 -3.40
CA VAL A 39 12.41 -3.41 -3.24
C VAL A 39 12.62 -2.27 -4.22
N LYS A 40 13.85 -1.75 -4.31
CA LYS A 40 14.14 -0.58 -5.17
C LYS A 40 13.83 -0.85 -6.63
N ASN A 41 14.30 -1.99 -7.14
CA ASN A 41 14.06 -2.35 -8.54
C ASN A 41 12.59 -2.64 -8.80
N THR A 42 11.93 -3.30 -7.85
CA THR A 42 10.51 -3.60 -7.96
C THR A 42 9.69 -2.31 -8.04
N PHE A 43 9.93 -1.36 -7.14
CA PHE A 43 9.23 -0.07 -7.21
C PHE A 43 9.49 0.68 -8.52
N LYS A 44 10.74 0.66 -9.00
CA LYS A 44 11.10 1.28 -10.28
C LYS A 44 10.24 0.75 -11.43
N LEU A 45 10.05 -0.57 -11.48
CA LEU A 45 9.28 -1.23 -12.52
C LEU A 45 7.78 -1.02 -12.39
N LEU A 46 7.27 -0.98 -11.15
CA LEU A 46 5.83 -1.06 -10.88
C LEU A 46 5.16 0.28 -10.58
N PHE A 47 5.90 1.32 -10.27
CA PHE A 47 5.33 2.53 -9.65
C PHE A 47 4.15 3.11 -10.44
N TYR A 48 4.25 3.15 -11.75
CA TYR A 48 3.20 3.69 -12.62
C TYR A 48 2.36 2.62 -13.33
N GLU A 49 2.58 1.33 -12.98
CA GLU A 49 1.85 0.21 -13.58
C GLU A 49 0.64 -0.24 -12.76
N TYR A 50 0.50 0.28 -11.53
CA TYR A 50 -0.56 -0.10 -10.61
C TYR A 50 -1.30 1.13 -10.09
N ASP A 51 -2.57 0.95 -9.77
CA ASP A 51 -3.38 2.00 -9.14
C ASP A 51 -2.98 2.21 -7.69
N ALA A 52 -2.58 1.13 -7.02
CA ALA A 52 -2.14 1.18 -5.64
C ALA A 52 -1.01 0.19 -5.39
N ILE A 53 -0.11 0.54 -4.48
CA ILE A 53 0.97 -0.34 -4.02
C ILE A 53 0.92 -0.39 -2.51
N ILE A 54 0.83 -1.60 -1.97
CA ILE A 54 0.83 -1.86 -0.53
C ILE A 54 2.21 -2.37 -0.15
N ALA A 55 2.93 -1.61 0.67
CA ALA A 55 4.30 -1.91 1.08
C ALA A 55 4.32 -2.43 2.51
N ILE A 56 4.68 -3.72 2.68
CA ILE A 56 4.82 -4.35 3.99
C ILE A 56 6.31 -4.32 4.35
N MET A 57 6.71 -3.24 5.00
CA MET A 57 8.12 -2.98 5.31
C MET A 57 8.22 -1.77 6.25
N ALA A 58 9.43 -1.52 6.77
CA ALA A 58 9.67 -0.31 7.53
C ALA A 58 9.43 0.93 6.65
N SER A 59 8.85 1.98 7.23
CA SER A 59 8.54 3.22 6.50
C SER A 59 9.78 3.84 5.84
N GLY A 60 10.95 3.75 6.49
CA GLY A 60 12.19 4.29 5.93
C GLY A 60 12.60 3.59 4.64
N ILE A 61 12.41 2.28 4.56
CA ILE A 61 12.70 1.51 3.34
C ILE A 61 11.78 1.97 2.21
N LEU A 62 10.50 2.09 2.52
CA LEU A 62 9.49 2.56 1.56
C LEU A 62 9.84 3.96 1.04
N ILE A 63 10.07 4.90 1.94
CA ILE A 63 10.33 6.30 1.59
C ILE A 63 11.57 6.41 0.68
N ARG A 64 12.66 5.73 1.04
CA ARG A 64 13.88 5.77 0.22
C ARG A 64 13.68 5.14 -1.15
N SER A 65 12.80 4.16 -1.25
CA SER A 65 12.54 3.47 -2.51
C SER A 65 11.68 4.29 -3.46
N ILE A 66 10.69 5.03 -2.94
CA ILE A 66 9.74 5.77 -3.79
C ILE A 66 10.14 7.24 -4.01
N ALA A 67 10.96 7.82 -3.14
CA ALA A 67 11.30 9.25 -3.22
C ALA A 67 11.77 9.69 -4.63
N PRO A 68 12.67 8.95 -5.31
CA PRO A 68 13.08 9.34 -6.65
C PRO A 68 12.00 9.16 -7.73
N LEU A 69 10.91 8.48 -7.43
CA LEU A 69 9.86 8.14 -8.39
C LEU A 69 8.65 9.05 -8.31
N ILE A 70 8.48 9.75 -7.19
CA ILE A 70 7.31 10.60 -6.95
C ILE A 70 7.29 11.80 -7.90
N LYS A 71 6.15 12.04 -8.55
CA LYS A 71 5.96 13.17 -9.46
C LYS A 71 4.90 14.13 -8.95
N SER A 72 3.67 13.65 -8.78
CA SER A 72 2.56 14.47 -8.29
C SER A 72 1.40 13.58 -7.80
N LYS A 73 0.54 14.14 -6.96
CA LYS A 73 -0.64 13.44 -6.45
C LYS A 73 -1.65 13.05 -7.56
N VAL A 74 -1.50 13.61 -8.75
CA VAL A 74 -2.37 13.27 -9.89
C VAL A 74 -1.92 11.98 -10.57
N TYR A 75 -0.61 11.77 -10.68
CA TYR A 75 -0.04 10.62 -11.40
C TYR A 75 0.41 9.49 -10.51
N ASP A 76 0.83 9.81 -9.28
CA ASP A 76 1.40 8.81 -8.37
C ASP A 76 0.33 7.82 -7.92
N PRO A 77 0.68 6.53 -7.77
CA PRO A 77 -0.26 5.54 -7.25
C PRO A 77 -0.59 5.80 -5.79
N ALA A 78 -1.68 5.23 -5.31
CA ALA A 78 -1.96 5.19 -3.88
C ALA A 78 -0.92 4.29 -3.22
N ILE A 79 -0.27 4.78 -2.15
CA ILE A 79 0.73 4.00 -1.41
C ILE A 79 0.24 3.79 0.02
N LEU A 80 0.19 2.52 0.43
CA LEU A 80 -0.06 2.13 1.81
C LEU A 80 1.20 1.52 2.39
N ASN A 81 1.45 1.78 3.67
CA ASN A 81 2.54 1.16 4.42
C ASN A 81 1.97 0.35 5.57
N ILE A 82 2.38 -0.91 5.68
CA ILE A 82 1.93 -1.83 6.73
C ILE A 82 3.16 -2.41 7.43
N ASP A 83 3.15 -2.47 8.77
CA ASP A 83 4.18 -3.20 9.50
C ASP A 83 3.92 -4.70 9.39
N GLU A 84 4.98 -5.51 9.50
CA GLU A 84 4.87 -6.96 9.25
C GLU A 84 3.97 -7.71 10.25
N ASN A 85 3.64 -7.11 11.37
CA ASN A 85 2.70 -7.66 12.35
C ASN A 85 1.25 -7.21 12.12
N ALA A 86 1.00 -6.42 11.09
CA ALA A 86 -0.33 -5.89 10.77
C ALA A 86 -0.95 -5.09 11.92
N ASN A 87 -0.14 -4.32 12.64
CA ASN A 87 -0.66 -3.43 13.69
C ASN A 87 -1.26 -2.16 13.09
N PHE A 88 -0.60 -1.60 12.07
CA PHE A 88 -0.99 -0.33 11.47
C PHE A 88 -1.04 -0.43 9.96
N VAL A 89 -2.06 0.19 9.38
CA VAL A 89 -2.13 0.43 7.93
C VAL A 89 -2.12 1.93 7.74
N ILE A 90 -1.10 2.43 7.07
CA ILE A 90 -0.82 3.87 6.97
C ILE A 90 -1.05 4.34 5.54
N SER A 91 -1.93 5.33 5.39
CA SER A 91 -2.11 6.03 4.12
C SER A 91 -0.92 6.95 3.90
N THR A 92 -0.03 6.61 2.99
CA THR A 92 1.28 7.25 2.88
C THR A 92 1.34 8.25 1.72
N LEU A 93 0.74 7.94 0.58
CA LEU A 93 0.80 8.80 -0.60
C LEU A 93 -0.52 8.72 -1.37
N SER A 94 -0.91 9.84 -1.99
CA SER A 94 -2.11 9.95 -2.84
C SER A 94 -3.40 9.63 -2.09
N GLY A 95 -3.56 10.23 -0.90
CA GLY A 95 -4.66 9.95 0.02
C GLY A 95 -6.04 10.17 -0.55
N HIS A 96 -6.29 11.31 -1.20
CA HIS A 96 -7.60 11.64 -1.77
C HIS A 96 -7.72 11.26 -3.24
N LEU A 97 -6.93 11.87 -4.11
CA LEU A 97 -7.02 11.66 -5.56
C LEU A 97 -6.69 10.23 -5.96
N GLY A 98 -5.69 9.63 -5.33
CA GLY A 98 -5.30 8.25 -5.63
C GLY A 98 -6.12 7.20 -4.89
N GLY A 99 -6.92 7.60 -3.89
CA GLY A 99 -7.76 6.68 -3.12
C GLY A 99 -7.06 5.93 -2.00
N ALA A 100 -5.87 6.37 -1.58
CA ALA A 100 -5.12 5.69 -0.51
C ALA A 100 -5.87 5.68 0.81
N ASN A 101 -6.56 6.76 1.17
CA ASN A 101 -7.33 6.81 2.42
C ASN A 101 -8.43 5.75 2.46
N LYS A 102 -9.17 5.64 1.37
CA LYS A 102 -10.27 4.69 1.25
C LYS A 102 -9.77 3.25 1.29
N LEU A 103 -8.69 2.98 0.57
CA LEU A 103 -8.07 1.65 0.56
C LEU A 103 -7.47 1.30 1.93
N THR A 104 -6.86 2.29 2.61
CA THR A 104 -6.33 2.11 3.97
C THR A 104 -7.41 1.62 4.93
N SER A 105 -8.59 2.23 4.92
CA SER A 105 -9.70 1.82 5.77
C SER A 105 -10.15 0.39 5.45
N LYS A 106 -10.25 0.04 4.18
CA LYS A 106 -10.61 -1.32 3.76
C LYS A 106 -9.60 -2.36 4.24
N VAL A 107 -8.32 -2.10 3.99
CA VAL A 107 -7.24 -3.02 4.34
C VAL A 107 -7.11 -3.17 5.86
N ALA A 108 -7.20 -2.08 6.60
CA ALA A 108 -7.18 -2.11 8.07
C ALA A 108 -8.31 -2.98 8.61
N ASN A 109 -9.51 -2.84 8.04
CA ASN A 109 -10.64 -3.67 8.44
C ASN A 109 -10.41 -5.16 8.12
N MET A 110 -9.87 -5.46 6.94
CA MET A 110 -9.55 -6.83 6.54
C MET A 110 -8.55 -7.50 7.49
N LEU A 111 -7.57 -6.74 7.98
CA LEU A 111 -6.48 -7.27 8.82
C LEU A 111 -6.72 -7.06 10.31
N ASN A 112 -7.83 -6.44 10.69
CA ASN A 112 -8.10 -6.03 12.07
C ASN A 112 -6.96 -5.18 12.64
N ALA A 113 -6.48 -4.24 11.82
CA ALA A 113 -5.37 -3.33 12.12
C ALA A 113 -5.91 -1.92 12.39
N THR A 114 -5.05 -1.07 12.93
CA THR A 114 -5.37 0.34 13.14
C THR A 114 -5.06 1.14 11.88
N GLU A 115 -6.04 1.85 11.34
CA GLU A 115 -5.81 2.75 10.22
C GLU A 115 -5.16 4.05 10.69
N VAL A 116 -4.25 4.56 9.86
CA VAL A 116 -3.58 5.85 10.11
C VAL A 116 -3.77 6.71 8.88
N ILE A 117 -4.57 7.76 9.01
CA ILE A 117 -4.89 8.71 7.95
C ILE A 117 -4.52 10.10 8.45
N THR A 118 -3.67 10.80 7.71
CA THR A 118 -3.08 12.07 8.17
C THR A 118 -3.51 13.29 7.36
N THR A 119 -4.26 13.11 6.28
CA THR A 119 -4.74 14.24 5.47
C THR A 119 -5.58 15.17 6.33
N ALA A 120 -5.30 16.49 6.28
CA ALA A 120 -5.92 17.48 7.16
C ALA A 120 -7.44 17.52 7.04
N THR A 121 -7.97 17.33 5.85
CA THR A 121 -9.41 17.32 5.60
C THR A 121 -10.11 16.20 6.38
N ASP A 122 -9.49 15.02 6.47
CA ASP A 122 -10.06 13.88 7.18
C ASP A 122 -9.84 13.97 8.69
N VAL A 123 -8.69 14.50 9.11
CA VAL A 123 -8.34 14.65 10.53
C VAL A 123 -9.21 15.69 11.22
N ASN A 124 -9.57 16.75 10.51
CA ASN A 124 -10.29 17.89 11.08
C ASN A 124 -11.81 17.86 10.88
N LYS A 125 -12.33 16.74 10.43
CA LYS A 125 -13.79 16.57 10.28
C LYS A 125 -14.51 16.49 11.61
#